data_8b455c474ef8756470b901225f178be6
#
_entry.id   8b455c474ef8756470b901225f178be6
#
_cell.length_a   1.000
_cell.length_b   1.000
_cell.length_c   1.000
_cell.angle_alpha   90.00
_cell.angle_beta   90.00
_cell.angle_gamma   90.00
#
_symmetry.space_group_name_H-M   'P 1'
#
loop_
_entity.id
_entity.type
_entity.pdbx_description
1 polymer ?
#
loop_
_entity_poly.entity_id
_entity_poly.type
_entity_poly.pdbx_seq_one_letter_code
_entity_poly.pdbx_strand_id
1 'polypeptide(L)'
;MPEIDRRSMMSMAGMGLLAAALPLPEARADKPGKYLFVDDFDGPAGSSPDTSKWEIATARESMQDPTYWELPEHVGQYRNDRRNLFLDGKSNLVIRAAKDGNTFYGGKIFGTFRGGIGTTWEARIKLDCLTPGCWPAWYLANNDPVVGGEVDIMEWYGNGHWAAGTAVHAKLNGGEHVSQTISPDSGWHTWRCQWDAAGIRFWQDYTDGAQPYFSVPAKALPDWHFSDPGYTLFPIIDLAVAGSGGGDPGPGAYPADMLIDWVKVW
;
A
#
# COMPACT_ATOMS: atom_id res chain seq x y z
N MET A 1 1.29 -37.86 -10.78
CA MET A 1 0.91 -36.43 -10.78
C MET A 1 2.18 -35.71 -11.23
N PRO A 2 2.19 -34.91 -12.30
CA PRO A 2 3.39 -34.21 -12.72
C PRO A 2 3.66 -33.02 -11.79
N GLU A 3 4.88 -32.93 -11.29
CA GLU A 3 5.43 -31.78 -10.59
C GLU A 3 5.38 -30.56 -11.52
N ILE A 4 4.70 -29.53 -11.08
CA ILE A 4 4.70 -28.22 -11.76
C ILE A 4 6.00 -27.52 -11.33
N ASP A 5 6.95 -27.41 -12.24
CA ASP A 5 8.21 -26.71 -12.05
C ASP A 5 7.94 -25.21 -11.85
N ARG A 6 8.06 -24.76 -10.60
CA ARG A 6 7.87 -23.37 -10.16
C ARG A 6 8.98 -22.40 -10.59
N ARG A 7 9.99 -22.89 -11.35
CA ARG A 7 11.12 -22.07 -11.80
C ARG A 7 10.82 -21.21 -13.04
N SER A 8 9.69 -21.40 -13.70
CA SER A 8 9.34 -20.67 -14.93
C SER A 8 8.60 -19.35 -14.73
N MET A 9 8.32 -18.90 -13.50
CA MET A 9 7.64 -17.64 -13.24
C MET A 9 8.57 -16.43 -12.99
N MET A 10 9.87 -16.59 -13.06
CA MET A 10 10.84 -15.56 -12.72
C MET A 10 11.49 -14.84 -13.92
N SER A 11 10.96 -14.94 -15.11
CA SER A 11 11.54 -14.24 -16.28
C SER A 11 10.47 -13.61 -17.17
N MET A 12 9.79 -12.62 -16.66
CA MET A 12 9.25 -11.56 -17.50
C MET A 12 9.74 -10.22 -16.95
N ALA A 13 10.93 -9.84 -17.43
CA ALA A 13 11.32 -8.45 -17.47
C ALA A 13 10.22 -7.71 -18.22
N GLY A 14 9.41 -6.93 -17.52
CA GLY A 14 8.36 -6.14 -18.10
C GLY A 14 8.97 -5.19 -19.12
N MET A 15 8.74 -5.43 -20.40
CA MET A 15 8.88 -4.41 -21.42
C MET A 15 7.84 -3.34 -21.10
N GLY A 16 8.31 -2.26 -20.46
CA GLY A 16 7.50 -1.07 -20.29
C GLY A 16 7.07 -0.55 -21.66
N LEU A 17 5.82 -0.76 -22.02
CA LEU A 17 5.19 -0.02 -23.10
C LEU A 17 5.13 1.43 -22.64
N LEU A 18 6.04 2.26 -23.16
CA LEU A 18 5.89 3.71 -23.18
C LEU A 18 4.67 4.05 -24.03
N ALA A 19 3.49 3.96 -23.45
CA ALA A 19 2.29 4.57 -24.01
C ALA A 19 2.49 6.09 -23.88
N ALA A 20 2.64 6.78 -24.99
CA ALA A 20 2.59 8.23 -25.02
C ALA A 20 1.22 8.66 -24.47
N ALA A 21 1.18 9.11 -23.23
CA ALA A 21 -0.02 9.56 -22.57
C ALA A 21 -0.51 10.84 -23.27
N LEU A 22 -1.71 10.78 -23.81
CA LEU A 22 -2.46 11.99 -24.13
C LEU A 22 -2.66 12.76 -22.82
N PRO A 23 -2.54 14.10 -22.81
CA PRO A 23 -2.78 14.86 -21.60
C PRO A 23 -4.22 14.62 -21.12
N LEU A 24 -4.33 14.03 -19.94
CA LEU A 24 -5.62 13.92 -19.24
C LEU A 24 -6.08 15.34 -18.84
N PRO A 25 -7.40 15.60 -18.81
CA PRO A 25 -7.91 16.90 -18.34
C PRO A 25 -7.36 17.20 -16.94
N GLU A 26 -7.04 18.47 -16.70
CA GLU A 26 -6.45 18.93 -15.44
C GLU A 26 -7.23 18.41 -14.24
N ALA A 27 -6.49 17.84 -13.29
CA ALA A 27 -7.05 17.44 -12.01
C ALA A 27 -7.58 18.68 -11.29
N ARG A 28 -8.87 18.71 -11.02
CA ARG A 28 -9.48 19.78 -10.25
C ARG A 28 -8.97 19.68 -8.81
N ALA A 29 -8.25 20.69 -8.33
CA ALA A 29 -7.84 20.79 -6.95
C ALA A 29 -9.06 21.13 -6.10
N ASP A 30 -9.78 20.12 -5.66
CA ASP A 30 -10.86 20.30 -4.70
C ASP A 30 -10.27 20.28 -3.29
N LYS A 31 -10.18 21.46 -2.65
CA LYS A 31 -10.14 21.49 -1.18
C LYS A 31 -11.47 20.90 -0.73
N PRO A 32 -11.45 19.75 -0.04
CA PRO A 32 -12.69 19.07 0.30
C PRO A 32 -13.53 19.95 1.21
N GLY A 33 -14.78 20.19 0.83
CA GLY A 33 -15.76 20.79 1.74
C GLY A 33 -16.05 19.87 2.94
N LYS A 34 -15.80 18.57 2.79
CA LYS A 34 -15.94 17.54 3.83
C LYS A 34 -15.18 16.29 3.43
N TYR A 35 -14.40 15.72 4.36
CA TYR A 35 -13.81 14.40 4.19
C TYR A 35 -14.87 13.31 4.30
N LEU A 36 -14.76 12.28 3.46
CA LEU A 36 -15.53 11.03 3.55
C LEU A 36 -14.97 10.13 4.66
N PHE A 37 -13.63 10.17 4.81
CA PHE A 37 -12.91 9.48 5.87
C PHE A 37 -11.72 10.32 6.31
N VAL A 38 -11.43 10.33 7.61
CA VAL A 38 -10.25 10.98 8.17
C VAL A 38 -9.81 10.24 9.44
N ASP A 39 -8.51 10.05 9.55
CA ASP A 39 -7.88 9.67 10.81
C ASP A 39 -6.55 10.44 10.94
N ASP A 40 -6.44 11.24 11.98
CA ASP A 40 -5.22 11.97 12.36
C ASP A 40 -4.44 11.23 13.46
N PHE A 41 -4.81 9.99 13.75
CA PHE A 41 -4.17 9.09 14.71
C PHE A 41 -3.95 9.68 16.11
N ASP A 42 -4.87 10.54 16.54
CA ASP A 42 -4.86 11.14 17.87
C ASP A 42 -5.14 10.07 18.93
N GLY A 43 -4.36 10.10 20.02
CA GLY A 43 -4.60 9.21 21.15
C GLY A 43 -3.40 9.07 22.08
N PRO A 44 -3.57 8.41 23.22
CA PRO A 44 -2.50 8.19 24.17
C PRO A 44 -1.37 7.32 23.62
N ALA A 45 -0.11 7.62 23.99
CA ALA A 45 1.02 6.78 23.63
C ALA A 45 0.83 5.33 24.05
N GLY A 46 1.12 4.39 23.16
CA GLY A 46 0.99 2.95 23.36
C GLY A 46 -0.43 2.41 23.17
N SER A 47 -1.43 3.26 22.85
CA SER A 47 -2.78 2.78 22.56
C SER A 47 -2.91 2.22 21.14
N SER A 48 -4.01 1.50 20.91
CA SER A 48 -4.43 1.03 19.59
C SER A 48 -4.90 2.20 18.73
N PRO A 49 -4.78 2.13 17.40
CA PRO A 49 -5.60 2.97 16.54
C PRO A 49 -7.08 2.68 16.75
N ASP A 50 -7.93 3.58 16.30
CA ASP A 50 -9.39 3.47 16.40
C ASP A 50 -9.89 2.24 15.63
N THR A 51 -10.34 1.22 16.34
CA THR A 51 -10.83 -0.04 15.76
C THR A 51 -12.18 0.08 15.06
N SER A 52 -12.87 1.20 15.18
CA SER A 52 -14.03 1.50 14.33
C SER A 52 -13.64 1.96 12.92
N LYS A 53 -12.40 2.43 12.75
CA LYS A 53 -11.83 2.88 11.47
C LYS A 53 -10.89 1.85 10.84
N TRP A 54 -10.22 1.05 11.68
CA TRP A 54 -9.16 0.14 11.24
C TRP A 54 -9.31 -1.25 11.86
N GLU A 55 -9.32 -2.25 11.02
CA GLU A 55 -9.10 -3.64 11.42
C GLU A 55 -7.59 -3.91 11.47
N ILE A 56 -7.12 -4.59 12.51
CA ILE A 56 -5.70 -4.90 12.68
C ILE A 56 -5.47 -6.37 12.34
N ALA A 57 -4.62 -6.62 11.35
CA ALA A 57 -4.26 -7.98 10.98
C ALA A 57 -3.43 -8.67 12.07
N THR A 58 -3.68 -9.95 12.25
CA THR A 58 -2.80 -10.87 12.98
C THR A 58 -2.29 -11.94 12.03
N ALA A 59 -1.24 -12.67 12.40
CA ALA A 59 -0.71 -13.74 11.57
C ALA A 59 -1.78 -14.76 11.16
N ARG A 60 -2.67 -15.13 12.09
CA ARG A 60 -3.74 -16.08 11.85
C ARG A 60 -4.85 -15.53 10.95
N GLU A 61 -5.31 -14.34 11.25
CA GLU A 61 -6.36 -13.67 10.49
C GLU A 61 -5.87 -13.32 9.10
N SER A 62 -4.62 -12.83 9.00
CA SER A 62 -3.99 -12.52 7.73
C SER A 62 -3.91 -13.71 6.79
N MET A 63 -3.66 -14.90 7.29
CA MET A 63 -3.63 -16.11 6.46
C MET A 63 -5.02 -16.50 5.90
N GLN A 64 -6.09 -16.00 6.48
CA GLN A 64 -7.47 -16.19 6.01
C GLN A 64 -8.00 -15.01 5.20
N ASP A 65 -7.33 -13.88 5.25
CA ASP A 65 -7.69 -12.66 4.53
C ASP A 65 -7.26 -12.80 3.07
N PRO A 66 -8.17 -12.66 2.10
CA PRO A 66 -7.83 -12.69 0.69
C PRO A 66 -6.90 -11.55 0.24
N THR A 67 -6.74 -10.50 1.05
CA THR A 67 -5.76 -9.43 0.82
C THR A 67 -4.38 -9.77 1.36
N TYR A 68 -4.26 -10.82 2.15
CA TYR A 68 -3.00 -11.29 2.70
C TYR A 68 -2.38 -12.31 1.75
N TRP A 69 -1.28 -11.97 1.16
CA TRP A 69 -0.57 -12.83 0.22
C TRP A 69 0.81 -13.29 0.70
N GLU A 70 1.16 -12.93 1.93
CA GLU A 70 2.31 -13.46 2.62
C GLU A 70 2.13 -14.96 2.88
N LEU A 71 3.03 -15.75 2.37
CA LEU A 71 2.94 -17.19 2.45
C LEU A 71 3.52 -17.72 3.77
N PRO A 72 3.11 -18.92 4.22
CA PRO A 72 3.60 -19.50 5.47
C PRO A 72 5.12 -19.67 5.56
N GLU A 73 5.81 -19.76 4.44
CA GLU A 73 7.27 -19.82 4.35
C GLU A 73 7.98 -18.49 4.64
N HIS A 74 7.24 -17.37 4.69
CA HIS A 74 7.82 -16.08 5.04
C HIS A 74 8.15 -16.01 6.51
N VAL A 75 9.30 -15.43 6.85
CA VAL A 75 9.77 -15.34 8.23
C VAL A 75 9.03 -14.29 9.04
N GLY A 76 8.50 -13.26 8.37
CA GLY A 76 7.76 -12.18 9.01
C GLY A 76 6.32 -12.57 9.32
N GLN A 77 5.79 -12.04 10.41
CA GLN A 77 4.40 -12.22 10.84
C GLN A 77 3.79 -10.88 11.22
N TYR A 78 2.51 -10.69 10.90
CA TYR A 78 1.77 -9.55 11.43
C TYR A 78 1.35 -9.79 12.86
N ARG A 79 1.34 -8.72 13.65
CA ARG A 79 1.10 -8.79 15.08
C ARG A 79 0.13 -7.68 15.52
N ASN A 80 -0.89 -8.07 16.25
CA ASN A 80 -1.77 -7.13 16.94
C ASN A 80 -1.33 -6.97 18.39
N ASP A 81 -0.16 -6.44 18.62
CA ASP A 81 0.28 -6.06 19.96
C ASP A 81 0.90 -4.65 19.96
N ARG A 82 0.97 -4.04 21.13
CA ARG A 82 1.43 -2.65 21.30
C ARG A 82 2.94 -2.48 21.10
N ARG A 83 3.68 -3.51 20.76
CA ARG A 83 5.10 -3.44 20.40
C ARG A 83 5.31 -3.17 18.91
N ASN A 84 4.35 -3.58 18.07
CA ASN A 84 4.45 -3.50 16.60
C ASN A 84 3.47 -2.52 15.98
N LEU A 85 2.36 -2.19 16.68
CA LEU A 85 1.33 -1.32 16.13
C LEU A 85 0.70 -0.52 17.26
N PHE A 86 0.96 0.79 17.31
CA PHE A 86 0.56 1.65 18.42
C PHE A 86 0.55 3.14 18.02
N LEU A 87 -0.23 3.94 18.75
CA LEU A 87 -0.14 5.40 18.68
C LEU A 87 1.03 5.92 19.51
N ASP A 88 1.78 6.89 19.00
CA ASP A 88 2.95 7.45 19.70
C ASP A 88 2.61 8.53 20.73
N GLY A 89 1.35 8.98 20.78
CA GLY A 89 0.91 10.10 21.63
C GLY A 89 1.26 11.48 21.09
N LYS A 90 1.68 11.56 19.83
CA LYS A 90 2.02 12.79 19.10
C LYS A 90 1.32 12.83 17.73
N SER A 91 0.12 12.24 17.68
CA SER A 91 -0.70 12.14 16.47
C SER A 91 -0.03 11.34 15.35
N ASN A 92 0.67 10.24 15.70
CA ASN A 92 1.14 9.31 14.69
C ASN A 92 0.76 7.87 15.06
N LEU A 93 0.35 7.10 14.06
CA LEU A 93 0.40 5.65 14.11
C LEU A 93 1.82 5.20 13.81
N VAL A 94 2.37 4.33 14.63
CA VAL A 94 3.63 3.64 14.41
C VAL A 94 3.35 2.20 14.03
N ILE A 95 3.81 1.78 12.86
CA ILE A 95 3.92 0.38 12.46
C ILE A 95 5.39 0.01 12.53
N ARG A 96 5.74 -0.92 13.40
CA ARG A 96 7.12 -1.28 13.72
C ARG A 96 7.48 -2.66 13.21
N ALA A 97 8.51 -2.72 12.37
CA ALA A 97 9.23 -3.95 12.12
C ALA A 97 10.18 -4.25 13.27
N ALA A 98 10.10 -5.45 13.85
CA ALA A 98 10.91 -5.84 14.98
C ALA A 98 11.34 -7.31 14.91
N LYS A 99 12.42 -7.64 15.62
CA LYS A 99 12.90 -9.01 15.79
C LYS A 99 12.71 -9.44 17.25
N ASP A 100 12.17 -10.65 17.45
CA ASP A 100 12.01 -11.28 18.75
C ASP A 100 12.53 -12.72 18.63
N GLY A 101 13.70 -13.00 19.21
CA GLY A 101 14.41 -14.25 18.96
C GLY A 101 14.81 -14.39 17.49
N ASN A 102 14.30 -15.45 16.84
CA ASN A 102 14.51 -15.71 15.42
C ASN A 102 13.31 -15.31 14.53
N THR A 103 12.26 -14.73 15.13
CA THR A 103 11.05 -14.35 14.42
C THR A 103 11.03 -12.85 14.18
N PHE A 104 10.64 -12.46 12.98
CA PHE A 104 10.43 -11.06 12.63
C PHE A 104 8.93 -10.76 12.62
N TYR A 105 8.60 -9.55 12.99
CA TYR A 105 7.24 -9.07 13.10
C TYR A 105 7.09 -7.71 12.45
N GLY A 106 5.95 -7.53 11.81
CA GLY A 106 5.49 -6.26 11.29
C GLY A 106 4.08 -5.95 11.77
N GLY A 107 3.42 -5.05 11.09
CA GLY A 107 2.02 -4.71 11.34
C GLY A 107 1.29 -4.36 10.06
N LYS A 108 -0.02 -4.61 10.04
CA LYS A 108 -0.90 -4.32 8.91
C LYS A 108 -2.28 -3.91 9.41
N ILE A 109 -2.84 -2.88 8.82
CA ILE A 109 -4.18 -2.40 9.11
C ILE A 109 -5.00 -2.26 7.83
N PHE A 110 -6.29 -2.56 7.93
CA PHE A 110 -7.29 -2.44 6.88
C PHE A 110 -8.30 -1.35 7.27
N GLY A 111 -8.53 -0.38 6.40
CA GLY A 111 -9.58 0.60 6.64
C GLY A 111 -10.96 0.00 6.47
N THR A 112 -11.87 0.36 7.37
CA THR A 112 -13.29 -0.04 7.30
C THR A 112 -14.05 0.75 6.24
N PHE A 113 -13.54 1.93 5.84
CA PHE A 113 -14.12 2.77 4.81
C PHE A 113 -13.89 2.17 3.42
N ARG A 114 -14.93 2.24 2.58
CA ARG A 114 -14.84 1.86 1.16
C ARG A 114 -15.22 3.06 0.31
N GLY A 115 -14.34 3.44 -0.62
CA GLY A 115 -14.57 4.53 -1.58
C GLY A 115 -14.71 4.00 -3.00
N GLY A 116 -15.55 4.67 -3.76
CA GLY A 116 -15.78 4.39 -5.17
C GLY A 116 -15.09 5.39 -6.09
N ILE A 117 -15.44 5.30 -7.37
CA ILE A 117 -14.99 6.26 -8.40
C ILE A 117 -15.37 7.70 -8.00
N GLY A 118 -14.45 8.63 -8.19
CA GLY A 118 -14.58 10.03 -7.78
C GLY A 118 -13.88 10.34 -6.46
N THR A 119 -13.21 9.38 -5.82
CA THR A 119 -12.50 9.59 -4.55
C THR A 119 -11.05 9.97 -4.75
N THR A 120 -10.54 10.76 -3.81
CA THR A 120 -9.12 11.06 -3.63
C THR A 120 -8.67 10.52 -2.30
N TRP A 121 -7.56 9.79 -2.29
CA TRP A 121 -6.94 9.14 -1.14
C TRP A 121 -5.59 9.76 -0.89
N GLU A 122 -5.31 10.16 0.34
CA GLU A 122 -4.02 10.74 0.69
C GLU A 122 -3.61 10.32 2.10
N ALA A 123 -2.35 9.98 2.26
CA ALA A 123 -1.74 9.72 3.56
C ALA A 123 -0.42 10.46 3.68
N ARG A 124 -0.09 10.94 4.89
CA ARG A 124 1.21 11.50 5.22
C ARG A 124 2.02 10.49 5.99
N ILE A 125 3.13 10.06 5.39
CA ILE A 125 3.90 8.90 5.83
C ILE A 125 5.39 9.26 5.90
N LYS A 126 6.08 8.68 6.90
CA LYS A 126 7.53 8.72 7.04
C LYS A 126 8.06 7.29 7.13
N LEU A 127 9.12 7.02 6.38
CA LEU A 127 9.72 5.68 6.28
C LEU A 127 11.07 5.63 7.01
N ASP A 128 11.07 5.49 8.34
CA ASP A 128 12.27 5.17 9.12
C ASP A 128 12.58 3.65 9.09
N CYS A 129 12.08 2.97 8.05
CA CYS A 129 12.17 1.51 7.86
C CYS A 129 12.82 1.10 6.53
N LEU A 130 13.54 2.00 5.87
CA LEU A 130 14.22 1.71 4.61
C LEU A 130 15.48 0.86 4.86
N THR A 131 15.30 -0.39 5.27
CA THR A 131 16.35 -1.35 5.61
C THR A 131 16.06 -2.73 5.02
N PRO A 132 17.07 -3.55 4.71
CA PRO A 132 16.86 -4.92 4.22
C PRO A 132 15.84 -5.68 5.06
N GLY A 133 14.98 -6.40 4.40
CA GLY A 133 13.90 -7.18 5.01
C GLY A 133 12.58 -6.43 5.20
N CYS A 134 12.57 -5.09 5.23
CA CYS A 134 11.34 -4.33 5.35
C CYS A 134 10.63 -4.18 3.99
N TRP A 135 9.30 -4.13 4.04
CA TRP A 135 8.45 -3.89 2.89
C TRP A 135 7.24 -3.03 3.32
N PRO A 136 7.44 -1.70 3.44
CA PRO A 136 6.35 -0.78 3.71
C PRO A 136 5.48 -0.56 2.47
N ALA A 137 4.15 -0.51 2.68
CA ALA A 137 3.19 -0.24 1.63
C ALA A 137 2.01 0.64 2.11
N TRP A 138 1.56 1.51 1.23
CA TRP A 138 0.30 2.24 1.28
C TRP A 138 -0.46 1.97 -0.01
N TYR A 139 -1.57 1.24 0.06
CA TYR A 139 -2.30 0.79 -1.10
C TYR A 139 -3.80 0.66 -0.86
N LEU A 140 -4.54 0.48 -1.94
CA LEU A 140 -5.98 0.25 -1.94
C LEU A 140 -6.26 -1.10 -2.57
N ALA A 141 -7.25 -1.81 -2.05
CA ALA A 141 -7.62 -3.12 -2.56
C ALA A 141 -9.14 -3.31 -2.68
N ASN A 142 -9.50 -4.20 -3.57
CA ASN A 142 -10.81 -4.85 -3.59
C ASN A 142 -10.57 -6.35 -3.44
N ASN A 143 -11.14 -6.96 -2.39
CA ASN A 143 -10.93 -8.37 -2.06
C ASN A 143 -11.99 -9.32 -2.65
N ASP A 144 -12.74 -8.88 -3.64
CA ASP A 144 -13.63 -9.76 -4.39
C ASP A 144 -12.79 -10.75 -5.23
N PRO A 145 -13.03 -12.06 -5.14
CA PRO A 145 -12.21 -13.05 -5.84
C PRO A 145 -12.37 -13.03 -7.37
N VAL A 146 -13.39 -12.37 -7.89
CA VAL A 146 -13.70 -12.30 -9.33
C VAL A 146 -13.27 -10.97 -9.93
N VAL A 147 -13.66 -9.87 -9.29
CA VAL A 147 -13.45 -8.51 -9.79
C VAL A 147 -12.49 -7.71 -8.92
N GLY A 148 -11.67 -8.38 -8.13
CA GLY A 148 -10.69 -7.74 -7.28
C GLY A 148 -9.70 -6.89 -8.07
N GLY A 149 -9.02 -5.99 -7.37
CA GLY A 149 -7.98 -5.14 -7.95
C GLY A 149 -7.17 -4.47 -6.85
N GLU A 150 -6.04 -3.87 -7.23
CA GLU A 150 -5.10 -3.28 -6.32
C GLU A 150 -4.51 -2.00 -6.89
N VAL A 151 -4.33 -1.01 -6.04
CA VAL A 151 -3.74 0.28 -6.41
C VAL A 151 -2.66 0.62 -5.39
N ASP A 152 -1.41 0.37 -5.73
CA ASP A 152 -0.26 0.65 -4.88
C ASP A 152 0.13 2.11 -5.02
N ILE A 153 -0.13 2.88 -3.98
CA ILE A 153 0.16 4.31 -3.98
C ILE A 153 1.63 4.55 -3.66
N MET A 154 2.18 3.76 -2.76
CA MET A 154 3.60 3.78 -2.42
C MET A 154 4.02 2.42 -1.87
N GLU A 155 5.04 1.83 -2.48
CA GLU A 155 5.73 0.66 -1.99
C GLU A 155 7.25 0.83 -2.05
N TRP A 156 7.94 0.33 -1.05
CA TRP A 156 9.38 0.19 -1.04
C TRP A 156 9.79 -1.24 -0.68
N TYR A 157 10.83 -1.75 -1.34
CA TYR A 157 11.22 -3.15 -1.24
C TYR A 157 12.63 -3.31 -0.68
N GLY A 158 12.74 -3.98 0.47
CA GLY A 158 14.01 -4.26 1.14
C GLY A 158 14.78 -5.44 0.55
N ASN A 159 14.27 -6.08 -0.52
CA ASN A 159 14.87 -7.24 -1.16
C ASN A 159 16.14 -6.92 -1.99
N GLY A 160 16.44 -5.65 -2.21
CA GLY A 160 17.61 -5.20 -2.98
C GLY A 160 17.54 -5.47 -4.49
N HIS A 161 16.39 -5.91 -5.00
CA HIS A 161 16.19 -6.26 -6.42
C HIS A 161 15.12 -5.42 -7.10
N TRP A 162 14.05 -5.05 -6.38
CA TRP A 162 12.96 -4.28 -6.92
C TRP A 162 13.13 -2.81 -6.60
N ALA A 163 12.87 -1.97 -7.58
CA ALA A 163 12.78 -0.54 -7.34
C ALA A 163 11.46 -0.22 -6.63
N ALA A 164 11.49 0.74 -5.71
CA ALA A 164 10.27 1.25 -5.11
C ALA A 164 9.28 1.72 -6.19
N GLY A 165 8.00 1.52 -6.00
CA GLY A 165 7.02 1.68 -7.05
C GLY A 165 5.66 2.19 -6.60
N THR A 166 4.93 2.63 -7.60
CA THR A 166 3.49 2.88 -7.63
C THR A 166 2.94 1.98 -8.73
N ALA A 167 1.82 1.29 -8.49
CA ALA A 167 1.26 0.37 -9.47
C ALA A 167 -0.28 0.35 -9.47
N VAL A 168 -0.85 -0.12 -10.58
CA VAL A 168 -2.26 -0.50 -10.68
C VAL A 168 -2.32 -1.91 -11.23
N HIS A 169 -2.90 -2.83 -10.48
CA HIS A 169 -3.09 -4.22 -10.83
C HIS A 169 -4.56 -4.50 -11.14
N ALA A 170 -4.81 -5.21 -12.25
CA ALA A 170 -6.16 -5.61 -12.64
C ALA A 170 -6.80 -6.59 -11.64
N LYS A 171 -5.99 -7.30 -10.88
CA LYS A 171 -6.43 -8.26 -9.85
C LYS A 171 -5.62 -8.09 -8.59
N LEU A 172 -6.24 -8.36 -7.46
CA LEU A 172 -5.54 -8.42 -6.18
C LEU A 172 -4.47 -9.52 -6.21
N ASN A 173 -3.28 -9.19 -5.75
CA ASN A 173 -2.12 -10.09 -5.66
C ASN A 173 -1.68 -10.69 -7.00
N GLY A 174 -1.77 -9.92 -8.08
CA GLY A 174 -1.27 -10.36 -9.38
C GLY A 174 -2.04 -9.85 -10.58
N GLY A 175 -1.96 -10.60 -11.68
CA GLY A 175 -2.54 -10.21 -12.94
C GLY A 175 -1.69 -9.19 -13.70
N GLU A 176 -2.25 -8.64 -14.77
CA GLU A 176 -1.59 -7.57 -15.52
C GLU A 176 -1.58 -6.28 -14.72
N HIS A 177 -0.48 -5.57 -14.79
CA HIS A 177 -0.29 -4.31 -14.08
C HIS A 177 0.48 -3.29 -14.91
N VAL A 178 0.33 -2.05 -14.53
CA VAL A 178 1.17 -0.94 -14.97
C VAL A 178 1.78 -0.27 -13.75
N SER A 179 3.05 0.11 -13.84
CA SER A 179 3.79 0.66 -12.70
C SER A 179 4.73 1.79 -13.09
N GLN A 180 5.11 2.59 -12.10
CA GLN A 180 6.08 3.66 -12.19
C GLN A 180 7.04 3.56 -10.99
N THR A 181 8.34 3.64 -11.27
CA THR A 181 9.36 3.74 -10.21
C THR A 181 9.24 5.07 -9.47
N ILE A 182 9.37 5.01 -8.14
CA ILE A 182 9.46 6.15 -7.24
C ILE A 182 10.76 6.09 -6.44
N SER A 183 11.09 7.16 -5.71
CA SER A 183 12.31 7.22 -4.88
C SER A 183 11.96 7.78 -3.50
N PRO A 184 11.26 7.02 -2.66
CA PRO A 184 10.94 7.45 -1.30
C PRO A 184 12.20 7.53 -0.46
N ASP A 185 12.22 8.50 0.45
CA ASP A 185 13.27 8.66 1.46
C ASP A 185 12.68 8.62 2.87
N SER A 186 13.50 8.85 3.89
CA SER A 186 13.08 8.87 5.29
C SER A 186 12.47 10.20 5.76
N GLY A 187 12.15 11.11 4.84
CA GLY A 187 11.39 12.33 5.13
C GLY A 187 9.90 12.06 5.31
N TRP A 188 9.20 13.09 5.79
CA TRP A 188 7.75 13.11 5.75
C TRP A 188 7.26 13.48 4.35
N HIS A 189 6.46 12.61 3.73
CA HIS A 189 5.85 12.84 2.42
C HIS A 189 4.35 12.60 2.46
N THR A 190 3.61 13.32 1.63
CA THR A 190 2.22 13.00 1.33
C THR A 190 2.15 12.16 0.05
N TRP A 191 1.40 11.08 0.11
CA TRP A 191 1.20 10.16 -1.00
C TRP A 191 -0.27 10.15 -1.37
N ARG A 192 -0.56 10.65 -2.58
CA ARG A 192 -1.93 10.84 -3.07
C ARG A 192 -2.23 9.96 -4.26
N CYS A 193 -3.43 9.39 -4.25
CA CYS A 193 -4.08 8.77 -5.40
C CYS A 193 -5.43 9.44 -5.65
N GLN A 194 -5.71 9.82 -6.86
CA GLN A 194 -7.04 10.27 -7.30
C GLN A 194 -7.57 9.28 -8.32
N TRP A 195 -8.80 8.82 -8.09
CA TRP A 195 -9.49 7.89 -8.96
C TRP A 195 -10.79 8.49 -9.44
N ASP A 196 -10.92 8.66 -10.76
CA ASP A 196 -12.11 9.18 -11.42
C ASP A 196 -12.40 8.46 -12.76
N ALA A 197 -13.40 8.96 -13.50
CA ALA A 197 -13.80 8.36 -14.78
C ALA A 197 -12.69 8.36 -15.85
N ALA A 198 -11.69 9.23 -15.75
CA ALA A 198 -10.56 9.30 -16.68
C ALA A 198 -9.46 8.28 -16.34
N GLY A 199 -9.43 7.74 -15.09
CA GLY A 199 -8.44 6.79 -14.63
C GLY A 199 -7.93 7.08 -13.24
N ILE A 200 -6.69 6.64 -12.95
CA ILE A 200 -6.05 6.74 -11.65
C ILE A 200 -4.77 7.55 -11.79
N ARG A 201 -4.55 8.51 -10.90
CA ARG A 201 -3.42 9.43 -10.93
C ARG A 201 -2.75 9.53 -9.59
N PHE A 202 -1.43 9.78 -9.58
CA PHE A 202 -0.61 9.71 -8.38
C PHE A 202 0.29 10.93 -8.23
N TRP A 203 0.45 11.39 -6.98
CA TRP A 203 1.34 12.48 -6.59
C TRP A 203 2.09 12.12 -5.31
N GLN A 204 3.32 12.58 -5.24
CA GLN A 204 4.05 12.76 -4.00
C GLN A 204 4.08 14.26 -3.69
N ASP A 205 3.78 14.64 -2.44
CA ASP A 205 3.82 16.03 -1.97
C ASP A 205 3.02 17.00 -2.86
N TYR A 206 1.75 16.63 -3.09
CA TYR A 206 0.87 17.39 -3.95
C TYR A 206 0.76 18.86 -3.52
N THR A 207 0.88 19.74 -4.50
CA THR A 207 0.53 21.16 -4.42
C THR A 207 -0.48 21.52 -5.50
N ASP A 208 -1.30 22.56 -5.26
CA ASP A 208 -2.34 22.95 -6.21
C ASP A 208 -1.79 23.17 -7.62
N GLY A 209 -2.37 22.48 -8.59
CA GLY A 209 -1.95 22.52 -9.99
C GLY A 209 -0.77 21.62 -10.36
N ALA A 210 -0.22 20.86 -9.41
CA ALA A 210 0.86 19.91 -9.72
C ALA A 210 0.38 18.81 -10.67
N GLN A 211 1.18 18.52 -11.68
CA GLN A 211 0.90 17.39 -12.55
C GLN A 211 1.20 16.06 -11.83
N PRO A 212 0.42 15.00 -12.06
CA PRO A 212 0.72 13.68 -11.51
C PRO A 212 2.05 13.17 -12.06
N TYR A 213 2.84 12.52 -11.20
CA TYR A 213 4.06 11.85 -11.66
C TYR A 213 3.75 10.56 -12.42
N PHE A 214 2.57 9.97 -12.15
CA PHE A 214 2.09 8.78 -12.84
C PHE A 214 0.58 8.87 -13.09
N SER A 215 0.14 8.40 -14.24
CA SER A 215 -1.28 8.38 -14.64
C SER A 215 -1.58 7.11 -15.40
N VAL A 216 -2.63 6.41 -14.97
CA VAL A 216 -3.14 5.21 -15.60
C VAL A 216 -4.52 5.52 -16.18
N PRO A 217 -4.65 5.66 -17.50
CA PRO A 217 -5.94 5.91 -18.13
C PRO A 217 -6.96 4.81 -17.83
N ALA A 218 -8.23 5.15 -17.78
CA ALA A 218 -9.28 4.15 -17.68
C ALA A 218 -9.14 3.12 -18.80
N LYS A 219 -9.33 1.83 -18.46
CA LYS A 219 -9.21 0.70 -19.39
C LYS A 219 -7.78 0.46 -19.92
N ALA A 220 -6.75 0.96 -19.21
CA ALA A 220 -5.35 0.68 -19.56
C ALA A 220 -4.98 -0.81 -19.42
N LEU A 221 -5.72 -1.56 -18.62
CA LEU A 221 -5.55 -2.99 -18.40
C LEU A 221 -6.76 -3.76 -18.96
N PRO A 222 -6.59 -4.99 -19.46
CA PRO A 222 -7.68 -5.79 -20.02
C PRO A 222 -8.85 -6.01 -19.06
N ASP A 223 -8.57 -6.38 -17.81
CA ASP A 223 -9.56 -6.65 -16.75
C ASP A 223 -9.78 -5.38 -15.89
N TRP A 224 -10.21 -4.28 -16.51
CA TRP A 224 -10.39 -3.01 -15.84
C TRP A 224 -11.75 -2.90 -15.13
N HIS A 225 -11.83 -3.30 -13.86
CA HIS A 225 -13.05 -3.22 -13.03
C HIS A 225 -13.23 -1.88 -12.31
N PHE A 226 -12.23 -1.03 -12.30
CA PHE A 226 -12.25 0.29 -11.61
C PHE A 226 -13.31 1.26 -12.16
N SER A 227 -13.96 0.95 -13.27
CA SER A 227 -15.05 1.74 -13.83
C SER A 227 -16.42 1.06 -13.70
N ASP A 228 -16.49 -0.10 -13.07
CA ASP A 228 -17.72 -0.84 -12.91
C ASP A 228 -18.66 -0.17 -11.89
N PRO A 229 -19.98 -0.14 -12.14
CA PRO A 229 -20.92 0.42 -11.20
C PRO A 229 -20.86 -0.27 -9.83
N GLY A 230 -20.67 0.53 -8.77
CA GLY A 230 -20.60 0.02 -7.40
C GLY A 230 -19.26 -0.60 -7.01
N TYR A 231 -18.25 -0.60 -7.88
CA TYR A 231 -16.91 -1.03 -7.53
C TYR A 231 -16.30 -0.09 -6.48
N THR A 232 -15.69 -0.65 -5.44
CA THR A 232 -15.08 0.10 -4.35
C THR A 232 -13.74 -0.47 -3.95
N LEU A 233 -12.89 0.39 -3.42
CA LEU A 233 -11.61 0.05 -2.81
C LEU A 233 -11.62 0.40 -1.32
N PHE A 234 -10.81 -0.28 -0.53
CA PHE A 234 -10.52 0.06 0.87
C PHE A 234 -9.01 0.24 1.08
N PRO A 235 -8.59 1.10 2.03
CA PRO A 235 -7.19 1.38 2.24
C PRO A 235 -6.51 0.32 3.09
N ILE A 236 -5.25 0.04 2.77
CA ILE A 236 -4.38 -0.84 3.53
C ILE A 236 -3.05 -0.12 3.75
N ILE A 237 -2.53 -0.22 4.98
CA ILE A 237 -1.19 0.23 5.33
C ILE A 237 -0.50 -0.92 6.02
N ASP A 238 0.68 -1.27 5.56
CA ASP A 238 1.47 -2.30 6.22
C ASP A 238 2.98 -2.00 6.21
N LEU A 239 3.64 -2.66 7.14
CA LEU A 239 5.07 -2.85 7.14
C LEU A 239 5.30 -4.36 7.29
N ALA A 240 5.39 -5.04 6.16
CA ALA A 240 5.76 -6.45 6.10
C ALA A 240 7.27 -6.61 6.36
N VAL A 241 7.65 -7.80 6.83
CA VAL A 241 9.07 -8.16 7.00
C VAL A 241 9.34 -9.48 6.31
N ALA A 242 10.39 -9.53 5.54
CA ALA A 242 10.75 -10.65 4.66
C ALA A 242 9.77 -10.78 3.47
N GLY A 243 9.46 -11.98 3.04
CA GLY A 243 8.66 -12.22 1.85
C GLY A 243 9.35 -11.81 0.56
N SER A 244 8.62 -11.82 -0.54
CA SER A 244 9.16 -11.49 -1.87
C SER A 244 9.67 -10.05 -1.96
N GLY A 245 8.96 -9.09 -1.36
CA GLY A 245 9.32 -7.68 -1.39
C GLY A 245 10.37 -7.29 -0.33
N GLY A 246 10.34 -7.90 0.85
CA GLY A 246 11.32 -7.65 1.91
C GLY A 246 12.65 -8.36 1.69
N GLY A 247 12.62 -9.58 1.18
CA GLY A 247 13.81 -10.42 1.03
C GLY A 247 14.38 -10.89 2.37
N ASP A 248 15.70 -11.06 2.45
CA ASP A 248 16.38 -11.50 3.68
C ASP A 248 16.41 -10.37 4.73
N PRO A 249 15.75 -10.55 5.88
CA PRO A 249 15.75 -9.56 6.95
C PRO A 249 17.02 -9.61 7.82
N GLY A 250 17.87 -10.61 7.66
CA GLY A 250 19.06 -10.82 8.49
C GLY A 250 19.99 -9.59 8.56
N PRO A 251 20.32 -8.95 7.42
CA PRO A 251 21.15 -7.76 7.38
C PRO A 251 20.47 -6.47 7.87
N GLY A 252 19.15 -6.48 8.07
CA GLY A 252 18.38 -5.28 8.40
C GLY A 252 18.64 -4.74 9.80
N ALA A 253 18.42 -3.44 9.95
CA ALA A 253 18.49 -2.74 11.23
C ALA A 253 17.09 -2.70 11.88
N TYR A 254 16.92 -3.37 13.01
CA TYR A 254 15.67 -3.44 13.74
C TYR A 254 15.83 -2.91 15.17
N PRO A 255 14.78 -2.29 15.79
CA PRO A 255 13.48 -2.01 15.20
C PRO A 255 13.56 -0.95 14.10
N ALA A 256 12.59 -0.99 13.16
CA ALA A 256 12.47 -0.05 12.07
C ALA A 256 10.99 0.38 11.94
N ASP A 257 10.72 1.66 11.79
CA ASP A 257 9.39 2.23 11.95
C ASP A 257 8.87 2.87 10.67
N MET A 258 7.61 2.59 10.34
CA MET A 258 6.79 3.38 9.45
C MET A 258 5.84 4.22 10.30
N LEU A 259 5.89 5.54 10.12
CA LEU A 259 5.03 6.47 10.85
C LEU A 259 3.98 7.05 9.91
N ILE A 260 2.74 7.09 10.36
CA ILE A 260 1.62 7.67 9.63
C ILE A 260 1.02 8.80 10.47
N ASP A 261 1.10 10.03 9.95
CA ASP A 261 0.56 11.23 10.60
C ASP A 261 -0.95 11.30 10.42
N TRP A 262 -1.42 11.07 9.20
CA TRP A 262 -2.86 11.06 8.91
C TRP A 262 -3.18 10.31 7.62
N VAL A 263 -4.46 9.89 7.52
CA VAL A 263 -5.10 9.39 6.30
C VAL A 263 -6.37 10.18 6.04
N LYS A 264 -6.56 10.66 4.82
CA LYS A 264 -7.72 11.46 4.39
C LYS A 264 -8.29 10.96 3.07
N VAL A 265 -9.63 10.92 2.99
CA VAL A 265 -10.35 10.55 1.76
C VAL A 265 -11.47 11.56 1.53
N TRP A 266 -11.64 12.03 0.30
CA TRP A 266 -12.69 12.96 -0.12
C TRP A 266 -13.14 12.75 -1.55
#